data_3869e3ef818d2717652af23e52d79086
#
_entry.id   3869e3ef818d2717652af23e52d79086
#
_cell.length_a   1.000
_cell.length_b   1.000
_cell.length_c   1.000
_cell.angle_alpha   90.00
_cell.angle_beta   90.00
_cell.angle_gamma   90.00
#
_symmetry.space_group_name_H-M   'P 1'
#
loop_
_entity.id
_entity.type
_entity.pdbx_description
1 polymer ?
#
loop_
_entity_poly.entity_id
_entity_poly.type
_entity_poly.pdbx_seq_one_letter_code
_entity_poly.pdbx_strand_id
1 'polypeptide(L)'
;MAQEDVFKKIVSHCKEYGFVFPSSDIYDGLGAVYDYGQNGVELKNNIKEYWWKSMVLLHENIVGIDSAIFMHPTIWKASGHVDAFNDPLIDNRDSKKRYRADVLIEDQIAKYEEKIDKEVAKAAKKFGDSFDEAMFRQTNPRVQEHQAKRDALHERYAQAMQGPNLEELKQIIEDEEIVDPISGTKNWTDVRQFNLMFSTEMGSLSDATSKIYLRPETAQGIFVNYLNVQKTGRMKVPFGIAQIGKAFRNEIVARQFIFRMREFEQMEMQFFVTPGTELDWFHKWKETRMKWHQALGFGAENYRFHDHEKLAHYANAASDIEFRMPFGFKEVEGIHSRTDFDLSQHEKFSGKSIKYFDPQTNESYTPYVIETSIGVDRMFLSVMCHAFEEEKLENGETRTVLKLPAALAPVKLAVLPLVKKDGLPEKAREIVNALKFKFNTHYDEKDTIGKRYRRQDAIGTPYCVTVDHDTLTDNCVTLRFRDTMQQERVNIDQLENIIEDKVSITALLKKMQ
;
A
#
# COMPACT_ATOMS: atom_id res chain seq x y z
N MET A 1 -1.51 -16.92 -19.25
CA MET A 1 -1.53 -15.48 -19.57
C MET A 1 -0.26 -14.85 -19.00
N ALA A 2 0.39 -13.94 -19.70
CA ALA A 2 1.52 -13.21 -19.12
C ALA A 2 1.04 -12.38 -17.92
N GLN A 3 1.83 -12.27 -16.87
CA GLN A 3 1.47 -11.53 -15.65
C GLN A 3 1.11 -10.06 -15.94
N GLU A 4 1.74 -9.47 -16.95
CA GLU A 4 1.46 -8.11 -17.43
C GLU A 4 0.02 -7.95 -17.98
N ASP A 5 -0.52 -8.99 -18.62
CA ASP A 5 -1.89 -8.96 -19.15
C ASP A 5 -2.94 -8.97 -18.04
N VAL A 6 -2.67 -9.69 -16.94
CA VAL A 6 -3.56 -9.71 -15.76
C VAL A 6 -3.61 -8.32 -15.10
N PHE A 7 -2.45 -7.66 -14.95
CA PHE A 7 -2.41 -6.32 -14.37
C PHE A 7 -3.20 -5.29 -15.20
N LYS A 8 -3.06 -5.33 -16.54
CA LYS A 8 -3.84 -4.47 -17.44
C LYS A 8 -5.35 -4.68 -17.29
N LYS A 9 -5.78 -5.94 -17.12
CA LYS A 9 -7.20 -6.26 -16.87
C LYS A 9 -7.68 -5.70 -15.54
N ILE A 10 -6.90 -5.78 -14.47
CA ILE A 10 -7.23 -5.19 -13.16
C ILE A 10 -7.40 -3.68 -13.28
N VAL A 11 -6.47 -2.99 -13.96
CA VAL A 11 -6.56 -1.53 -14.18
C VAL A 11 -7.82 -1.17 -14.97
N SER A 12 -8.11 -1.91 -16.05
CA SER A 12 -9.33 -1.70 -16.85
C SER A 12 -10.59 -1.92 -16.02
N HIS A 13 -10.62 -2.98 -15.23
CA HIS A 13 -11.72 -3.31 -14.32
C HIS A 13 -11.94 -2.21 -13.27
N CYS A 14 -10.87 -1.67 -12.67
CA CYS A 14 -10.97 -0.55 -11.73
C CYS A 14 -11.65 0.66 -12.35
N LYS A 15 -11.33 0.99 -13.60
CA LYS A 15 -11.94 2.11 -14.33
C LYS A 15 -13.40 1.81 -14.69
N GLU A 16 -13.69 0.63 -15.23
CA GLU A 16 -15.03 0.25 -15.70
C GLU A 16 -16.05 0.19 -14.56
N TYR A 17 -15.65 -0.32 -13.40
CA TYR A 17 -16.56 -0.56 -12.27
C TYR A 17 -16.49 0.51 -11.17
N GLY A 18 -15.93 1.67 -11.46
CA GLY A 18 -15.97 2.82 -10.55
C GLY A 18 -15.12 2.65 -9.28
N PHE A 19 -13.96 2.00 -9.40
CA PHE A 19 -12.99 1.92 -8.33
C PHE A 19 -11.97 3.06 -8.39
N VAL A 20 -11.27 3.23 -9.52
CA VAL A 20 -10.22 4.23 -9.66
C VAL A 20 -10.24 4.84 -11.05
N PHE A 21 -10.18 6.16 -11.11
CA PHE A 21 -10.09 6.93 -12.35
C PHE A 21 -8.82 7.77 -12.39
N PRO A 22 -8.25 8.08 -13.56
CA PRO A 22 -7.28 9.18 -13.68
C PRO A 22 -7.92 10.47 -13.17
N SER A 23 -7.22 11.22 -12.33
CA SER A 23 -7.75 12.49 -11.85
C SER A 23 -7.88 13.47 -13.01
N SER A 24 -9.01 14.20 -13.06
CA SER A 24 -9.29 15.17 -14.11
C SER A 24 -9.34 14.58 -15.54
N ASP A 25 -9.86 13.36 -15.69
CA ASP A 25 -9.90 12.58 -16.96
C ASP A 25 -10.50 13.39 -18.12
N ILE A 26 -11.46 14.29 -17.85
CA ILE A 26 -12.06 15.20 -18.86
C ILE A 26 -11.08 16.22 -19.47
N TYR A 27 -9.91 16.41 -18.84
CA TYR A 27 -8.81 17.25 -19.29
C TYR A 27 -7.56 16.42 -19.61
N ASP A 28 -7.72 15.20 -20.08
CA ASP A 28 -6.65 14.23 -20.38
C ASP A 28 -5.86 13.76 -19.13
N GLY A 29 -6.37 14.05 -17.94
CA GLY A 29 -5.82 13.60 -16.68
C GLY A 29 -4.59 14.36 -16.20
N LEU A 30 -4.25 14.16 -14.92
CA LEU A 30 -2.99 14.62 -14.32
C LEU A 30 -2.12 13.41 -14.00
N GLY A 31 -0.89 13.38 -14.53
CA GLY A 31 0.00 12.22 -14.39
C GLY A 31 0.27 11.83 -12.94
N ALA A 32 0.08 10.56 -12.61
CA ALA A 32 0.28 9.98 -11.28
C ALA A 32 -0.61 10.56 -10.17
N VAL A 33 -1.79 11.03 -10.52
CA VAL A 33 -2.85 11.45 -9.61
C VAL A 33 -4.13 10.73 -10.02
N TYR A 34 -4.86 10.19 -9.04
CA TYR A 34 -6.03 9.36 -9.28
C TYR A 34 -7.16 9.73 -8.31
N ASP A 35 -8.39 9.59 -8.80
CA ASP A 35 -9.62 9.73 -8.05
C ASP A 35 -10.22 8.34 -7.75
N TYR A 36 -10.79 8.17 -6.56
CA TYR A 36 -11.51 6.95 -6.21
C TYR A 36 -12.99 7.15 -6.47
N GLY A 37 -13.57 6.30 -7.32
CA GLY A 37 -14.98 6.30 -7.62
C GLY A 37 -15.83 5.72 -6.50
N GLN A 38 -17.15 5.55 -6.76
CA GLN A 38 -18.13 5.14 -5.74
C GLN A 38 -17.82 3.80 -5.06
N ASN A 39 -17.28 2.82 -5.79
CA ASN A 39 -16.87 1.55 -5.20
C ASN A 39 -15.46 1.64 -4.59
N GLY A 40 -14.59 2.45 -5.19
CA GLY A 40 -13.22 2.65 -4.71
C GLY A 40 -13.17 3.35 -3.36
N VAL A 41 -13.95 4.41 -3.16
CA VAL A 41 -13.95 5.16 -1.89
C VAL A 41 -14.46 4.31 -0.74
N GLU A 42 -15.48 3.47 -0.96
CA GLU A 42 -15.99 2.56 0.07
C GLU A 42 -14.98 1.48 0.44
N LEU A 43 -14.33 0.83 -0.55
CA LEU A 43 -13.26 -0.13 -0.30
C LEU A 43 -12.09 0.53 0.47
N LYS A 44 -11.70 1.73 0.05
CA LYS A 44 -10.61 2.50 0.70
C LYS A 44 -10.96 2.86 2.15
N ASN A 45 -12.18 3.28 2.42
CA ASN A 45 -12.66 3.60 3.77
C ASN A 45 -12.70 2.34 4.66
N ASN A 46 -13.16 1.19 4.13
CA ASN A 46 -13.17 -0.07 4.86
C ASN A 46 -11.75 -0.54 5.22
N ILE A 47 -10.76 -0.35 4.33
CA ILE A 47 -9.34 -0.63 4.60
C ILE A 47 -8.82 0.26 5.74
N LYS A 48 -9.11 1.57 5.68
CA LYS A 48 -8.71 2.53 6.73
C LYS A 48 -9.38 2.22 8.06
N GLU A 49 -10.65 1.87 8.06
CA GLU A 49 -11.38 1.48 9.27
C GLU A 49 -10.80 0.20 9.89
N TYR A 50 -10.48 -0.81 9.08
CA TYR A 50 -9.84 -2.05 9.54
C TYR A 50 -8.49 -1.76 10.19
N TRP A 51 -7.63 -0.95 9.55
CA TRP A 51 -6.35 -0.55 10.11
C TRP A 51 -6.52 0.26 11.40
N TRP A 52 -7.38 1.30 11.39
CA TRP A 52 -7.59 2.17 12.53
C TRP A 52 -8.08 1.42 13.76
N LYS A 53 -9.06 0.56 13.59
CA LYS A 53 -9.57 -0.26 14.69
C LYS A 53 -8.53 -1.25 15.19
N SER A 54 -7.73 -1.83 14.31
CA SER A 54 -6.65 -2.74 14.72
C SER A 54 -5.57 -2.04 15.54
N MET A 55 -5.28 -0.78 15.25
CA MET A 55 -4.29 0.01 15.98
C MET A 55 -4.83 0.62 17.26
N VAL A 56 -5.93 1.38 17.16
CA VAL A 56 -6.40 2.21 18.27
C VAL A 56 -7.36 1.45 19.20
N LEU A 57 -8.20 0.55 18.65
CA LEU A 57 -9.19 -0.18 19.47
C LEU A 57 -8.60 -1.41 20.15
N LEU A 58 -7.68 -2.13 19.49
CA LEU A 58 -7.10 -3.37 20.03
C LEU A 58 -5.91 -3.14 20.97
N HIS A 59 -5.41 -1.91 21.09
CA HIS A 59 -4.28 -1.55 21.94
C HIS A 59 -4.65 -0.41 22.90
N GLU A 60 -4.60 -0.67 24.19
CA GLU A 60 -4.95 0.31 25.23
C GLU A 60 -3.99 1.51 25.28
N ASN A 61 -2.76 1.32 24.77
CA ASN A 61 -1.69 2.30 24.78
C ASN A 61 -1.41 2.94 23.40
N ILE A 62 -2.37 2.87 22.45
CA ILE A 62 -2.27 3.59 21.18
C ILE A 62 -3.45 4.55 21.05
N VAL A 63 -3.14 5.80 20.72
CA VAL A 63 -4.12 6.86 20.49
C VAL A 63 -3.95 7.45 19.10
N GLY A 64 -4.98 8.12 18.61
CA GLY A 64 -4.97 8.73 17.28
C GLY A 64 -4.76 10.23 17.31
N ILE A 65 -4.18 10.78 16.24
CA ILE A 65 -4.19 12.20 15.92
C ILE A 65 -4.54 12.44 14.45
N ASP A 66 -4.88 13.67 14.14
CA ASP A 66 -4.96 14.20 12.77
C ASP A 66 -4.18 15.51 12.72
N SER A 67 -2.93 15.44 12.27
CA SER A 67 -2.06 16.62 12.15
C SER A 67 -2.26 17.34 10.82
N ALA A 68 -2.02 18.65 10.81
CA ALA A 68 -2.13 19.46 9.61
C ALA A 68 -1.18 19.02 8.49
N ILE A 69 -1.61 19.18 7.23
CA ILE A 69 -0.75 18.99 6.05
C ILE A 69 0.31 20.08 5.99
N PHE A 70 -0.10 21.34 6.21
CA PHE A 70 0.81 22.49 6.28
C PHE A 70 1.42 22.57 7.66
N MET A 71 2.73 22.46 7.72
CA MET A 71 3.51 22.51 8.94
C MET A 71 4.64 23.53 8.81
N HIS A 72 5.20 23.95 9.93
CA HIS A 72 6.29 24.91 9.95
C HIS A 72 7.50 24.39 9.13
N PRO A 73 8.09 25.18 8.20
CA PRO A 73 9.15 24.70 7.31
C PRO A 73 10.37 24.11 8.03
N THR A 74 10.67 24.54 9.26
CA THR A 74 11.77 24.00 10.07
C THR A 74 11.61 22.50 10.36
N ILE A 75 10.38 21.97 10.37
CA ILE A 75 10.13 20.54 10.56
C ILE A 75 10.84 19.73 9.47
N TRP A 76 10.75 20.18 8.24
CA TRP A 76 11.34 19.51 7.08
C TRP A 76 12.87 19.69 6.99
N LYS A 77 13.41 20.74 7.61
CA LYS A 77 14.85 20.88 7.82
C LYS A 77 15.33 19.93 8.90
N ALA A 78 14.63 19.88 10.03
CA ALA A 78 14.97 19.00 11.15
C ALA A 78 14.97 17.53 10.75
N SER A 79 13.98 17.09 9.98
CA SER A 79 13.87 15.72 9.46
C SER A 79 14.78 15.41 8.27
N GLY A 80 15.50 16.41 7.72
CA GLY A 80 16.38 16.24 6.55
C GLY A 80 15.71 16.24 5.17
N HIS A 81 14.38 16.35 5.10
CA HIS A 81 13.66 16.28 3.81
C HIS A 81 14.00 17.43 2.85
N VAL A 82 14.30 18.62 3.36
CA VAL A 82 14.67 19.74 2.49
C VAL A 82 16.01 19.49 1.79
N ASP A 83 16.95 18.87 2.51
CA ASP A 83 18.33 18.75 2.06
C ASP A 83 18.65 17.41 1.38
N ALA A 84 17.99 16.33 1.79
CA ALA A 84 18.34 14.96 1.39
C ALA A 84 17.22 14.19 0.65
N PHE A 85 15.98 14.70 0.57
CA PHE A 85 14.90 14.01 -0.12
C PHE A 85 14.90 14.31 -1.62
N ASN A 86 15.94 13.78 -2.29
CA ASN A 86 16.22 14.05 -3.69
C ASN A 86 16.40 12.76 -4.48
N ASP A 87 15.87 12.74 -5.72
CA ASP A 87 16.15 11.70 -6.70
C ASP A 87 17.24 12.19 -7.68
N PRO A 88 18.23 11.35 -8.04
CA PRO A 88 19.19 11.66 -9.10
C PRO A 88 18.52 11.43 -10.46
N LEU A 89 18.32 12.49 -11.22
CA LEU A 89 17.64 12.45 -12.52
C LEU A 89 18.58 12.64 -13.68
N ILE A 90 18.33 11.90 -14.76
CA ILE A 90 19.02 11.97 -16.03
C ILE A 90 18.02 12.00 -17.19
N ASP A 91 18.27 12.82 -18.20
CA ASP A 91 17.43 12.90 -19.39
C ASP A 91 18.14 12.26 -20.59
N ASN A 92 17.41 11.53 -21.44
CA ASN A 92 17.92 11.14 -22.74
C ASN A 92 17.52 12.20 -23.76
N ARG A 93 18.52 12.73 -24.51
CA ARG A 93 18.32 13.85 -25.46
C ARG A 93 17.54 13.46 -26.71
N ASP A 94 17.56 12.19 -27.08
CA ASP A 94 16.91 11.71 -28.31
C ASP A 94 15.43 11.39 -28.07
N SER A 95 15.13 10.63 -27.00
CA SER A 95 13.75 10.32 -26.61
C SER A 95 13.04 11.46 -25.88
N LYS A 96 13.80 12.45 -25.37
CA LYS A 96 13.33 13.52 -24.49
C LYS A 96 12.62 12.99 -23.22
N LYS A 97 12.99 11.78 -22.79
CA LYS A 97 12.45 11.14 -21.58
C LYS A 97 13.41 11.29 -20.43
N ARG A 98 12.80 11.40 -19.25
CA ARG A 98 13.48 11.52 -17.96
C ARG A 98 13.44 10.22 -17.21
N TYR A 99 14.57 9.87 -16.59
CA TYR A 99 14.78 8.67 -15.82
C TYR A 99 15.44 8.99 -14.48
N ARG A 100 15.29 8.09 -13.54
CA ARG A 100 16.11 8.06 -12.33
C ARG A 100 17.41 7.33 -12.66
N ALA A 101 18.54 7.99 -12.42
CA ALA A 101 19.86 7.42 -12.69
C ALA A 101 20.14 6.17 -11.83
N ASP A 102 19.75 6.20 -10.56
CA ASP A 102 19.83 5.07 -9.65
C ASP A 102 19.05 3.86 -10.16
N VAL A 103 17.79 4.05 -10.59
CA VAL A 103 16.95 2.96 -11.13
C VAL A 103 17.53 2.37 -12.41
N LEU A 104 18.12 3.18 -13.31
CA LEU A 104 18.79 2.66 -14.51
C LEU A 104 19.96 1.75 -14.17
N ILE A 105 20.71 2.09 -13.12
CA ILE A 105 21.84 1.29 -12.64
C ILE A 105 21.34 0.01 -11.95
N GLU A 106 20.31 0.11 -11.10
CA GLU A 106 19.67 -1.05 -10.46
C GLU A 106 19.09 -2.03 -11.49
N ASP A 107 18.43 -1.52 -12.53
CA ASP A 107 17.94 -2.33 -13.65
C ASP A 107 19.09 -3.05 -14.39
N GLN A 108 20.27 -2.43 -14.47
CA GLN A 108 21.45 -3.06 -15.07
C GLN A 108 22.04 -4.16 -14.17
N ILE A 109 22.09 -3.95 -12.86
CA ILE A 109 22.47 -4.96 -11.87
C ILE A 109 21.51 -6.16 -11.98
N ALA A 110 20.21 -5.91 -12.03
CA ALA A 110 19.18 -6.95 -12.18
C ALA A 110 19.34 -7.74 -13.49
N LYS A 111 19.76 -7.11 -14.60
CA LYS A 111 20.06 -7.81 -15.86
C LYS A 111 21.25 -8.79 -15.73
N TYR A 112 22.25 -8.47 -14.92
CA TYR A 112 23.33 -9.42 -14.64
C TYR A 112 22.80 -10.62 -13.86
N GLU A 113 21.94 -10.41 -12.84
CA GLU A 113 21.31 -11.49 -12.10
C GLU A 113 20.43 -12.38 -12.99
N GLU A 114 19.62 -11.78 -13.87
CA GLU A 114 18.85 -12.56 -14.85
C GLU A 114 19.73 -13.41 -15.79
N LYS A 115 20.91 -12.93 -16.17
CA LYS A 115 21.86 -13.72 -16.98
C LYS A 115 22.40 -14.91 -16.19
N ILE A 116 22.72 -14.72 -14.91
CA ILE A 116 23.14 -15.77 -14.00
C ILE A 116 22.05 -16.83 -13.89
N ASP A 117 20.82 -16.43 -13.58
CA ASP A 117 19.68 -17.31 -13.42
C ASP A 117 19.34 -18.10 -14.70
N LYS A 118 19.47 -17.46 -15.87
CA LYS A 118 19.28 -18.13 -17.16
C LYS A 118 20.34 -19.22 -17.41
N GLU A 119 21.59 -19.01 -17.04
CA GLU A 119 22.64 -20.05 -17.15
C GLU A 119 22.41 -21.19 -16.15
N VAL A 120 22.03 -20.87 -14.91
CA VAL A 120 21.67 -21.84 -13.87
C VAL A 120 20.47 -22.68 -14.32
N ALA A 121 19.40 -22.06 -14.82
CA ALA A 121 18.21 -22.76 -15.29
C ALA A 121 18.48 -23.67 -16.51
N LYS A 122 19.37 -23.27 -17.41
CA LYS A 122 19.83 -24.11 -18.54
C LYS A 122 20.60 -25.35 -18.03
N ALA A 123 21.47 -25.16 -17.05
CA ALA A 123 22.23 -26.26 -16.44
C ALA A 123 21.32 -27.22 -15.66
N ALA A 124 20.39 -26.71 -14.86
CA ALA A 124 19.40 -27.50 -14.14
C ALA A 124 18.57 -28.40 -15.10
N LYS A 125 18.13 -27.87 -16.23
CA LYS A 125 17.42 -28.64 -17.26
C LYS A 125 18.30 -29.71 -17.90
N LYS A 126 19.61 -29.48 -18.01
CA LYS A 126 20.55 -30.41 -18.64
C LYS A 126 20.96 -31.53 -17.72
N PHE A 127 21.16 -31.26 -16.44
CA PHE A 127 21.70 -32.20 -15.46
C PHE A 127 20.63 -32.88 -14.56
N GLY A 128 19.38 -32.39 -14.58
CA GLY A 128 18.26 -32.95 -13.83
C GLY A 128 18.55 -33.07 -12.33
N ASP A 129 18.16 -34.20 -11.73
CA ASP A 129 18.29 -34.46 -10.29
C ASP A 129 19.75 -34.49 -9.76
N SER A 130 20.74 -34.53 -10.63
CA SER A 130 22.17 -34.49 -10.26
C SER A 130 22.76 -33.09 -10.26
N PHE A 131 21.94 -32.05 -10.48
CA PHE A 131 22.39 -30.67 -10.55
C PHE A 131 22.65 -30.07 -9.16
N ASP A 132 23.89 -29.70 -8.90
CA ASP A 132 24.29 -28.92 -7.72
C ASP A 132 24.43 -27.45 -8.13
N GLU A 133 23.43 -26.66 -7.77
CA GLU A 133 23.40 -25.22 -8.11
C GLU A 133 24.52 -24.43 -7.43
N ALA A 134 24.83 -24.71 -6.17
CA ALA A 134 25.85 -24.02 -5.42
C ALA A 134 27.24 -24.24 -6.03
N MET A 135 27.56 -25.48 -6.35
CA MET A 135 28.79 -25.83 -7.05
C MET A 135 28.85 -25.24 -8.45
N PHE A 136 27.74 -25.24 -9.19
CA PHE A 136 27.68 -24.65 -10.53
C PHE A 136 27.90 -23.15 -10.50
N ARG A 137 27.27 -22.42 -9.57
CA ARG A 137 27.49 -20.99 -9.38
C ARG A 137 28.96 -20.65 -9.04
N GLN A 138 29.65 -21.52 -8.32
CA GLN A 138 31.05 -21.34 -7.94
C GLN A 138 32.06 -21.74 -9.02
N THR A 139 31.70 -22.60 -9.96
CA THR A 139 32.68 -23.21 -10.90
C THR A 139 32.44 -22.82 -12.36
N ASN A 140 31.26 -22.36 -12.72
CA ASN A 140 30.97 -22.01 -14.11
C ASN A 140 31.57 -20.63 -14.49
N PRO A 141 32.47 -20.56 -15.49
CA PRO A 141 33.17 -19.31 -15.83
C PRO A 141 32.23 -18.17 -16.24
N ARG A 142 31.12 -18.47 -16.94
CA ARG A 142 30.15 -17.44 -17.37
C ARG A 142 29.35 -16.89 -16.18
N VAL A 143 28.96 -17.76 -15.26
CA VAL A 143 28.29 -17.33 -14.04
C VAL A 143 29.22 -16.47 -13.20
N GLN A 144 30.48 -16.90 -13.01
CA GLN A 144 31.49 -16.13 -12.28
C GLN A 144 31.75 -14.75 -12.93
N GLU A 145 31.84 -14.69 -14.26
CA GLU A 145 32.00 -13.41 -14.97
C GLU A 145 30.83 -12.45 -14.70
N HIS A 146 29.59 -12.95 -14.79
CA HIS A 146 28.42 -12.11 -14.52
C HIS A 146 28.30 -11.73 -13.05
N GLN A 147 28.66 -12.62 -12.12
CA GLN A 147 28.73 -12.32 -10.69
C GLN A 147 29.76 -11.22 -10.41
N ALA A 148 30.95 -11.34 -10.93
CA ALA A 148 32.01 -10.34 -10.75
C ALA A 148 31.60 -8.96 -11.28
N LYS A 149 30.96 -8.89 -12.46
CA LYS A 149 30.43 -7.63 -13.02
C LYS A 149 29.31 -7.05 -12.14
N ARG A 150 28.36 -7.89 -11.71
CA ARG A 150 27.29 -7.49 -10.80
C ARG A 150 27.84 -6.90 -9.50
N ASP A 151 28.75 -7.62 -8.86
CA ASP A 151 29.28 -7.26 -7.56
C ASP A 151 30.14 -5.97 -7.64
N ALA A 152 30.97 -5.84 -8.67
CA ALA A 152 31.74 -4.63 -8.91
C ALA A 152 30.84 -3.40 -9.18
N LEU A 153 29.79 -3.58 -10.00
CA LEU A 153 28.82 -2.53 -10.28
C LEU A 153 28.05 -2.15 -9.01
N HIS A 154 27.62 -3.13 -8.23
CA HIS A 154 26.89 -2.92 -6.99
C HIS A 154 27.75 -2.17 -5.96
N GLU A 155 29.02 -2.53 -5.80
CA GLU A 155 29.95 -1.83 -4.89
C GLU A 155 30.16 -0.38 -5.33
N ARG A 156 30.45 -0.16 -6.61
CA ARG A 156 30.66 1.18 -7.18
C ARG A 156 29.42 2.07 -7.03
N TYR A 157 28.24 1.51 -7.32
CA TYR A 157 26.96 2.20 -7.13
C TYR A 157 26.72 2.53 -5.66
N ALA A 158 26.96 1.58 -4.75
CA ALA A 158 26.80 1.81 -3.32
C ALA A 158 27.72 2.92 -2.80
N GLN A 159 28.95 3.03 -3.31
CA GLN A 159 29.87 4.12 -2.98
C GLN A 159 29.37 5.47 -3.52
N ALA A 160 28.87 5.52 -4.77
CA ALA A 160 28.32 6.73 -5.38
C ALA A 160 27.09 7.28 -4.63
N MET A 161 26.32 6.39 -3.98
CA MET A 161 25.12 6.75 -3.22
C MET A 161 25.39 7.11 -1.74
N GLN A 162 26.59 6.90 -1.20
CA GLN A 162 26.94 7.31 0.16
C GLN A 162 27.06 8.83 0.37
N GLY A 163 27.38 9.58 -0.70
CA GLY A 163 27.25 11.02 -0.74
C GLY A 163 26.99 11.34 -2.20
N PRO A 164 25.91 12.03 -2.57
CA PRO A 164 25.40 12.01 -3.94
C PRO A 164 26.45 12.52 -4.94
N ASN A 165 27.32 11.60 -5.38
CA ASN A 165 28.29 11.82 -6.43
C ASN A 165 27.59 11.64 -7.79
N LEU A 166 26.95 12.73 -8.24
CA LEU A 166 26.15 12.73 -9.47
C LEU A 166 27.00 12.48 -10.73
N GLU A 167 28.26 12.90 -10.70
CA GLU A 167 29.20 12.65 -11.79
C GLU A 167 29.51 11.15 -11.88
N GLU A 168 29.72 10.49 -10.75
CA GLU A 168 29.96 9.05 -10.70
C GLU A 168 28.76 8.23 -11.18
N LEU A 169 27.52 8.64 -10.81
CA LEU A 169 26.31 7.97 -11.33
C LEU A 169 26.22 8.08 -12.85
N LYS A 170 26.58 9.24 -13.43
CA LYS A 170 26.65 9.41 -14.88
C LYS A 170 27.72 8.51 -15.49
N GLN A 171 28.90 8.49 -14.89
CA GLN A 171 30.03 7.68 -15.38
C GLN A 171 29.70 6.18 -15.36
N ILE A 172 29.00 5.70 -14.33
CA ILE A 172 28.50 4.32 -14.28
C ILE A 172 27.55 4.02 -15.45
N ILE A 173 26.61 4.92 -15.74
CA ILE A 173 25.65 4.76 -16.85
C ILE A 173 26.39 4.70 -18.21
N GLU A 174 27.44 5.50 -18.38
CA GLU A 174 28.25 5.53 -19.59
C GLU A 174 29.13 4.28 -19.72
N ASP A 175 29.84 3.88 -18.65
CA ASP A 175 30.74 2.72 -18.63
C ASP A 175 29.98 1.39 -18.83
N GLU A 176 28.82 1.25 -18.21
CA GLU A 176 27.95 0.08 -18.37
C GLU A 176 27.14 0.11 -19.68
N GLU A 177 27.37 1.11 -20.50
CA GLU A 177 26.73 1.28 -21.81
C GLU A 177 25.20 1.21 -21.73
N ILE A 178 24.60 1.73 -20.65
CA ILE A 178 23.16 1.70 -20.43
C ILE A 178 22.47 2.53 -21.51
N VAL A 179 21.55 1.89 -22.22
CA VAL A 179 20.76 2.51 -23.30
C VAL A 179 19.38 2.94 -22.80
N ASP A 180 18.88 4.00 -23.38
CA ASP A 180 17.49 4.43 -23.17
C ASP A 180 16.51 3.34 -23.63
N PRO A 181 15.58 2.87 -22.79
CA PRO A 181 14.62 1.84 -23.13
C PRO A 181 13.71 2.17 -24.31
N ILE A 182 13.54 3.45 -24.65
CA ILE A 182 12.65 3.92 -25.71
C ILE A 182 13.39 4.14 -27.02
N SER A 183 14.47 4.94 -27.02
CA SER A 183 15.22 5.25 -28.22
C SER A 183 16.34 4.26 -28.54
N GLY A 184 16.79 3.47 -27.56
CA GLY A 184 17.95 2.59 -27.68
C GLY A 184 19.29 3.33 -27.73
N THR A 185 19.30 4.65 -27.52
CA THR A 185 20.51 5.48 -27.59
C THR A 185 21.18 5.70 -26.22
N LYS A 186 22.44 6.08 -26.20
CA LYS A 186 23.23 6.42 -25.00
C LYS A 186 23.42 7.92 -24.82
N ASN A 187 22.61 8.75 -25.47
CA ASN A 187 22.75 10.20 -25.50
C ASN A 187 22.17 10.86 -24.22
N TRP A 188 22.88 10.67 -23.11
CA TRP A 188 22.46 11.11 -21.79
C TRP A 188 22.91 12.55 -21.49
N THR A 189 22.13 13.26 -20.67
CA THR A 189 22.52 14.54 -20.04
C THR A 189 23.34 14.28 -18.79
N ASP A 190 23.75 15.35 -18.10
CA ASP A 190 24.27 15.22 -16.75
C ASP A 190 23.17 14.82 -15.77
N VAL A 191 23.57 14.09 -14.71
CA VAL A 191 22.67 13.76 -13.61
C VAL A 191 22.44 15.00 -12.75
N ARG A 192 21.19 15.24 -12.35
CA ARG A 192 20.79 16.38 -11.52
C ARG A 192 19.98 15.91 -10.33
N GLN A 193 20.17 16.52 -9.19
CA GLN A 193 19.29 16.28 -8.05
C GLN A 193 17.92 16.93 -8.25
N PHE A 194 16.88 16.22 -7.92
CA PHE A 194 15.51 16.70 -7.95
C PHE A 194 14.84 16.45 -6.61
N ASN A 195 14.48 17.54 -5.94
CA ASN A 195 13.79 17.44 -4.64
C ASN A 195 12.34 17.00 -4.83
N LEU A 196 11.93 15.99 -4.09
CA LEU A 196 10.60 15.40 -4.15
C LEU A 196 9.54 16.17 -3.34
N MET A 197 9.93 17.23 -2.63
CA MET A 197 8.99 18.05 -1.87
C MET A 197 8.18 18.96 -2.79
N PHE A 198 6.85 18.88 -2.72
CA PHE A 198 5.99 19.94 -3.23
C PHE A 198 6.05 21.15 -2.31
N SER A 199 6.10 22.35 -2.89
CA SER A 199 6.05 23.61 -2.14
C SER A 199 5.00 24.56 -2.71
N THR A 200 4.49 25.42 -1.84
CA THR A 200 3.61 26.54 -2.18
C THR A 200 3.98 27.76 -1.35
N GLU A 201 3.35 28.89 -1.59
CA GLU A 201 3.56 30.13 -0.86
C GLU A 201 2.35 30.43 0.03
N MET A 202 2.61 30.93 1.23
CA MET A 202 1.59 31.32 2.18
C MET A 202 1.75 32.82 2.52
N GLY A 203 0.68 33.60 2.33
CA GLY A 203 0.69 35.04 2.58
C GLY A 203 0.53 35.86 1.31
N SER A 204 0.50 37.21 1.47
CA SER A 204 0.28 38.15 0.39
C SER A 204 1.53 38.66 -0.31
N LEU A 205 2.70 38.37 0.24
CA LEU A 205 4.00 38.74 -0.32
C LEU A 205 4.78 37.49 -0.69
N SER A 206 5.27 37.46 -1.93
CA SER A 206 6.08 36.37 -2.46
C SER A 206 7.54 36.61 -2.07
N ASP A 207 7.91 36.25 -0.85
CA ASP A 207 9.27 36.26 -0.36
C ASP A 207 9.72 34.86 0.07
N ALA A 208 11.02 34.67 0.31
CA ALA A 208 11.58 33.38 0.72
C ALA A 208 11.04 32.89 2.08
N THR A 209 10.41 33.74 2.86
CA THR A 209 9.85 33.43 4.17
C THR A 209 8.43 32.88 4.10
N SER A 210 7.76 33.06 2.95
CA SER A 210 6.38 32.59 2.71
C SER A 210 6.31 31.15 2.19
N LYS A 211 7.44 30.53 1.84
CA LYS A 211 7.49 29.18 1.28
C LYS A 211 7.14 28.14 2.34
N ILE A 212 6.13 27.34 2.04
CA ILE A 212 5.73 26.17 2.83
C ILE A 212 5.72 24.93 1.95
N TYR A 213 5.68 23.75 2.59
CA TYR A 213 5.72 22.47 1.88
C TYR A 213 4.47 21.66 2.14
N LEU A 214 4.06 20.88 1.14
CA LEU A 214 3.12 19.78 1.34
C LEU A 214 3.88 18.61 1.96
N ARG A 215 3.37 18.05 3.05
CA ARG A 215 4.05 16.96 3.76
C ARG A 215 4.29 15.76 2.87
N PRO A 216 5.54 15.22 2.79
CA PRO A 216 5.85 14.02 2.03
C PRO A 216 5.57 12.72 2.80
N GLU A 217 5.26 12.83 4.11
CA GLU A 217 4.93 11.74 5.03
C GLU A 217 4.10 12.26 6.21
N THR A 218 3.46 11.35 6.92
CA THR A 218 2.63 11.68 8.08
C THR A 218 3.40 11.59 9.42
N ALA A 219 4.58 10.97 9.45
CA ALA A 219 5.40 10.74 10.65
C ALA A 219 5.73 12.03 11.41
N GLN A 220 6.19 13.06 10.71
CA GLN A 220 6.68 14.28 11.34
C GLN A 220 5.60 15.03 12.14
N GLY A 221 4.34 14.94 11.68
CA GLY A 221 3.21 15.46 12.44
C GLY A 221 2.99 14.75 13.78
N ILE A 222 3.33 13.47 13.84
CA ILE A 222 3.28 12.69 15.09
C ILE A 222 4.41 13.13 16.04
N PHE A 223 5.64 13.23 15.54
CA PHE A 223 6.79 13.60 16.37
C PHE A 223 6.67 14.97 17.02
N VAL A 224 6.26 15.98 16.25
CA VAL A 224 6.09 17.34 16.81
C VAL A 224 4.92 17.46 17.77
N ASN A 225 3.97 16.55 17.74
CA ASN A 225 2.85 16.47 18.67
C ASN A 225 3.06 15.47 19.82
N TYR A 226 4.19 14.80 19.87
CA TYR A 226 4.49 13.78 20.88
C TYR A 226 4.17 14.24 22.31
N LEU A 227 4.74 15.38 22.75
CA LEU A 227 4.50 15.91 24.09
C LEU A 227 3.06 16.38 24.32
N ASN A 228 2.41 16.93 23.31
CA ASN A 228 1.01 17.34 23.42
C ASN A 228 0.12 16.13 23.72
N VAL A 229 0.31 15.05 22.97
CA VAL A 229 -0.44 13.79 23.14
C VAL A 229 -0.08 13.12 24.46
N GLN A 230 1.23 13.01 24.78
CA GLN A 230 1.72 12.38 25.99
C GLN A 230 1.13 13.04 27.24
N LYS A 231 1.14 14.40 27.31
CA LYS A 231 0.65 15.15 28.48
C LYS A 231 -0.87 15.16 28.59
N THR A 232 -1.57 15.43 27.48
CA THR A 232 -3.04 15.51 27.49
C THR A 232 -3.70 14.14 27.67
N GLY A 233 -3.10 13.10 27.09
CA GLY A 233 -3.54 11.72 27.25
C GLY A 233 -3.00 11.04 28.53
N ARG A 234 -2.08 11.68 29.26
CA ARG A 234 -1.36 11.09 30.41
C ARG A 234 -0.71 9.75 30.03
N MET A 235 -0.19 9.67 28.80
CA MET A 235 0.38 8.45 28.26
C MET A 235 1.69 8.12 28.95
N LYS A 236 1.90 6.84 29.19
CA LYS A 236 3.16 6.30 29.73
C LYS A 236 3.88 5.52 28.63
N VAL A 237 5.19 5.63 28.57
CA VAL A 237 6.01 4.79 27.68
C VAL A 237 5.98 3.35 28.22
N PRO A 238 5.72 2.31 27.36
CA PRO A 238 5.56 2.42 25.91
C PRO A 238 4.13 2.81 25.46
N PHE A 239 4.02 3.71 24.49
CA PHE A 239 2.74 4.06 23.88
C PHE A 239 2.92 4.46 22.42
N GLY A 240 1.83 4.41 21.65
CA GLY A 240 1.83 4.74 20.23
C GLY A 240 0.88 5.88 19.87
N ILE A 241 1.20 6.56 18.79
CA ILE A 241 0.34 7.57 18.15
C ILE A 241 0.13 7.16 16.71
N ALA A 242 -1.15 6.99 16.33
CA ALA A 242 -1.58 6.58 15.01
C ALA A 242 -2.19 7.75 14.23
N GLN A 243 -1.95 7.78 12.92
CA GLN A 243 -2.52 8.77 12.02
C GLN A 243 -2.82 8.16 10.66
N ILE A 244 -3.93 8.60 10.04
CA ILE A 244 -4.22 8.40 8.62
C ILE A 244 -4.24 9.76 7.95
N GLY A 245 -3.54 9.92 6.84
CA GLY A 245 -3.56 11.21 6.16
C GLY A 245 -2.88 11.23 4.81
N LYS A 246 -3.19 12.27 4.05
CA LYS A 246 -2.58 12.55 2.75
C LYS A 246 -1.11 12.92 2.90
N ALA A 247 -0.30 12.42 1.95
CA ALA A 247 1.08 12.80 1.75
C ALA A 247 1.35 13.05 0.26
N PHE A 248 2.41 13.80 -0.04
CA PHE A 248 2.67 14.34 -1.38
C PHE A 248 4.14 14.18 -1.73
N ARG A 249 4.42 13.51 -2.86
CA ARG A 249 5.79 13.38 -3.38
C ARG A 249 5.80 13.71 -4.86
N ASN A 250 6.63 14.65 -5.27
CA ASN A 250 6.74 15.07 -6.66
C ASN A 250 7.44 14.00 -7.51
N GLU A 251 6.85 12.82 -7.56
CA GLU A 251 7.34 11.66 -8.30
C GLU A 251 7.45 11.98 -9.79
N ILE A 252 8.63 11.73 -10.36
CA ILE A 252 8.89 12.00 -11.79
C ILE A 252 8.56 10.77 -12.62
N VAL A 253 8.87 9.59 -12.13
CA VAL A 253 8.62 8.33 -12.81
C VAL A 253 7.47 7.61 -12.08
N ALA A 254 6.24 8.01 -12.42
CA ALA A 254 5.06 7.27 -11.98
C ALA A 254 4.92 5.99 -12.80
N ARG A 255 4.91 4.85 -12.14
CA ARG A 255 4.72 3.53 -12.77
C ARG A 255 3.73 2.72 -11.95
N GLN A 256 3.12 1.73 -12.60
CA GLN A 256 2.30 0.70 -11.95
C GLN A 256 1.03 1.25 -11.29
N PHE A 257 0.30 2.14 -12.01
CA PHE A 257 -1.00 2.63 -11.58
C PHE A 257 -0.93 3.32 -10.21
N ILE A 258 -1.79 2.98 -9.26
CA ILE A 258 -1.83 3.57 -7.91
C ILE A 258 -0.73 3.07 -6.96
N PHE A 259 0.21 2.24 -7.45
CA PHE A 259 1.34 1.80 -6.63
C PHE A 259 2.31 2.95 -6.30
N ARG A 260 2.51 3.89 -7.24
CA ARG A 260 3.35 5.08 -7.04
C ARG A 260 2.66 6.32 -7.60
N MET A 261 2.25 7.20 -6.72
CA MET A 261 1.48 8.41 -7.00
C MET A 261 2.14 9.65 -6.42
N ARG A 262 1.74 10.83 -6.93
CA ARG A 262 2.17 12.14 -6.41
C ARG A 262 1.40 12.58 -5.19
N GLU A 263 0.14 12.21 -5.10
CA GLU A 263 -0.74 12.39 -3.95
C GLU A 263 -1.24 11.02 -3.52
N PHE A 264 -0.96 10.63 -2.29
CA PHE A 264 -1.31 9.32 -1.74
C PHE A 264 -1.72 9.44 -0.28
N GLU A 265 -2.13 8.35 0.33
CA GLU A 265 -2.57 8.32 1.72
C GLU A 265 -1.77 7.28 2.50
N GLN A 266 -1.28 7.65 3.69
CA GLN A 266 -0.58 6.78 4.61
C GLN A 266 -1.41 6.49 5.84
N MET A 267 -1.29 5.26 6.35
CA MET A 267 -1.71 4.82 7.68
C MET A 267 -0.44 4.54 8.46
N GLU A 268 -0.15 5.34 9.44
CA GLU A 268 1.14 5.37 10.11
C GLU A 268 1.00 5.40 11.63
N MET A 269 1.82 4.62 12.33
CA MET A 269 1.89 4.60 13.78
C MET A 269 3.34 4.71 14.23
N GLN A 270 3.60 5.63 15.16
CA GLN A 270 4.88 5.81 15.83
C GLN A 270 4.73 5.33 17.27
N PHE A 271 5.48 4.31 17.64
CA PHE A 271 5.43 3.68 18.96
C PHE A 271 6.68 4.03 19.77
N PHE A 272 6.48 4.76 20.84
CA PHE A 272 7.54 5.29 21.69
C PHE A 272 7.90 4.31 22.79
N VAL A 273 9.18 3.96 22.88
CA VAL A 273 9.68 2.92 23.79
C VAL A 273 10.89 3.41 24.61
N THR A 274 11.17 2.74 25.72
CA THR A 274 12.37 2.97 26.49
C THR A 274 13.61 2.55 25.69
N PRO A 275 14.67 3.39 25.60
CA PRO A 275 15.91 3.02 24.93
C PRO A 275 16.47 1.70 25.45
N GLY A 276 16.94 0.84 24.53
CA GLY A 276 17.42 -0.51 24.82
C GLY A 276 16.35 -1.61 24.75
N THR A 277 15.06 -1.24 24.57
CA THR A 277 13.96 -2.21 24.38
C THR A 277 13.41 -2.22 22.94
N GLU A 278 13.97 -1.37 22.09
CA GLU A 278 13.44 -1.11 20.74
C GLU A 278 13.46 -2.34 19.83
N LEU A 279 14.46 -3.20 19.91
CA LEU A 279 14.54 -4.39 19.05
C LEU A 279 13.48 -5.43 19.42
N ASP A 280 13.18 -5.60 20.71
CA ASP A 280 12.09 -6.49 21.13
C ASP A 280 10.73 -5.98 20.62
N TRP A 281 10.50 -4.66 20.70
CA TRP A 281 9.29 -4.05 20.16
C TRP A 281 9.23 -4.09 18.63
N PHE A 282 10.36 -3.93 17.96
CA PHE A 282 10.45 -4.09 16.51
C PHE A 282 9.99 -5.48 16.06
N HIS A 283 10.51 -6.55 16.68
CA HIS A 283 10.11 -7.92 16.38
C HIS A 283 8.62 -8.16 16.67
N LYS A 284 8.13 -7.67 17.81
CA LYS A 284 6.73 -7.78 18.17
C LYS A 284 5.81 -7.08 17.16
N TRP A 285 6.20 -5.89 16.68
CA TRP A 285 5.42 -5.18 15.65
C TRP A 285 5.50 -5.86 14.29
N LYS A 286 6.64 -6.42 13.89
CA LYS A 286 6.73 -7.26 12.68
C LYS A 286 5.69 -8.38 12.69
N GLU A 287 5.63 -9.15 13.75
CA GLU A 287 4.67 -10.25 13.89
C GLU A 287 3.22 -9.75 13.92
N THR A 288 2.95 -8.69 14.67
CA THR A 288 1.60 -8.12 14.79
C THR A 288 1.10 -7.63 13.44
N ARG A 289 1.94 -6.95 12.67
CA ARG A 289 1.58 -6.44 11.35
C ARG A 289 1.39 -7.55 10.33
N MET A 290 2.23 -8.57 10.34
CA MET A 290 2.06 -9.74 9.48
C MET A 290 0.73 -10.46 9.75
N LYS A 291 0.34 -10.64 11.03
CA LYS A 291 -0.97 -11.22 11.38
C LYS A 291 -2.13 -10.38 10.84
N TRP A 292 -2.02 -9.05 10.88
CA TRP A 292 -3.02 -8.15 10.33
C TRP A 292 -3.23 -8.37 8.82
N HIS A 293 -2.13 -8.49 8.06
CA HIS A 293 -2.20 -8.79 6.63
C HIS A 293 -2.79 -10.19 6.36
N GLN A 294 -2.34 -11.20 7.10
CA GLN A 294 -2.79 -12.58 6.91
C GLN A 294 -4.27 -12.80 7.29
N ALA A 295 -4.81 -12.02 8.23
CA ALA A 295 -6.23 -12.07 8.62
C ALA A 295 -7.19 -11.76 7.45
N LEU A 296 -6.72 -11.11 6.38
CA LEU A 296 -7.47 -10.89 5.15
C LEU A 296 -7.76 -12.18 4.37
N GLY A 297 -7.01 -13.27 4.65
CA GLY A 297 -7.22 -14.58 4.02
C GLY A 297 -6.58 -14.72 2.64
N PHE A 298 -5.57 -13.90 2.31
CA PHE A 298 -4.91 -13.93 1.00
C PHE A 298 -3.85 -15.03 0.83
N GLY A 299 -3.64 -15.87 1.87
CA GLY A 299 -2.62 -16.91 1.89
C GLY A 299 -1.25 -16.37 2.34
N ALA A 300 -0.57 -17.14 3.21
CA ALA A 300 0.73 -16.73 3.75
C ALA A 300 1.83 -16.65 2.68
N GLU A 301 1.70 -17.44 1.61
CA GLU A 301 2.63 -17.50 0.48
C GLU A 301 2.66 -16.22 -0.37
N ASN A 302 1.67 -15.36 -0.20
CA ASN A 302 1.60 -14.06 -0.88
C ASN A 302 2.28 -12.93 -0.11
N TYR A 303 2.79 -13.21 1.08
CA TYR A 303 3.52 -12.24 1.92
C TYR A 303 4.91 -12.77 2.24
N ARG A 304 5.85 -11.85 2.41
CA ARG A 304 7.16 -12.14 2.98
C ARG A 304 7.72 -10.94 3.69
N PHE A 305 8.66 -11.15 4.62
CA PHE A 305 9.52 -10.10 5.13
C PHE A 305 10.70 -9.88 4.18
N HIS A 306 11.08 -8.62 4.05
CA HIS A 306 12.33 -8.21 3.41
C HIS A 306 13.09 -7.33 4.41
N ASP A 307 14.07 -7.93 5.09
CA ASP A 307 14.93 -7.21 6.04
C ASP A 307 15.98 -6.41 5.28
N HIS A 308 16.17 -5.14 5.65
CA HIS A 308 17.09 -4.25 4.97
C HIS A 308 18.53 -4.52 5.41
N GLU A 309 19.41 -4.86 4.48
CA GLU A 309 20.84 -5.01 4.72
C GLU A 309 21.52 -3.66 4.94
N LYS A 310 21.04 -2.61 4.25
CA LYS A 310 21.53 -1.23 4.37
C LYS A 310 20.49 -0.37 5.05
N LEU A 311 20.78 0.01 6.29
CA LEU A 311 19.87 0.83 7.09
C LEU A 311 19.99 2.32 6.75
N ALA A 312 18.89 3.06 6.87
CA ALA A 312 18.92 4.51 6.88
C ALA A 312 19.66 5.02 8.13
N HIS A 313 20.23 6.21 8.04
CA HIS A 313 21.05 6.79 9.11
C HIS A 313 20.31 6.98 10.46
N TYR A 314 19.01 6.98 10.45
CA TYR A 314 18.14 7.12 11.62
C TYR A 314 17.66 5.77 12.20
N ALA A 315 17.95 4.66 11.55
CA ALA A 315 17.42 3.35 11.92
C ALA A 315 18.52 2.39 12.36
N ASN A 316 18.22 1.55 13.37
CA ASN A 316 19.06 0.41 13.75
C ASN A 316 18.45 -0.95 13.38
N ALA A 317 17.21 -0.98 12.91
CA ALA A 317 16.56 -2.11 12.26
C ALA A 317 15.47 -1.62 11.29
N ALA A 318 15.32 -2.33 10.17
CA ALA A 318 14.29 -2.05 9.17
C ALA A 318 13.86 -3.33 8.46
N SER A 319 12.57 -3.48 8.21
CA SER A 319 11.99 -4.61 7.48
C SER A 319 10.72 -4.17 6.77
N ASP A 320 10.56 -4.61 5.53
CA ASP A 320 9.31 -4.44 4.80
C ASP A 320 8.47 -5.71 4.86
N ILE A 321 7.15 -5.53 4.89
CA ILE A 321 6.21 -6.57 4.48
C ILE A 321 5.96 -6.37 3.00
N GLU A 322 6.36 -7.35 2.20
CA GLU A 322 6.10 -7.38 0.77
C GLU A 322 4.91 -8.27 0.43
N PHE A 323 4.12 -7.83 -0.54
CA PHE A 323 3.02 -8.59 -1.12
C PHE A 323 3.30 -8.98 -2.57
N ARG A 324 2.84 -10.18 -2.97
CA ARG A 324 2.98 -10.71 -4.34
C ARG A 324 2.00 -10.02 -5.29
N MET A 325 2.46 -8.99 -5.97
CA MET A 325 1.75 -8.33 -7.06
C MET A 325 1.93 -9.10 -8.39
N PRO A 326 1.14 -8.82 -9.44
CA PRO A 326 1.37 -9.37 -10.79
C PRO A 326 2.76 -9.04 -11.37
N PHE A 327 3.43 -8.03 -10.86
CA PHE A 327 4.79 -7.60 -11.25
C PHE A 327 5.86 -7.92 -10.18
N GLY A 328 5.63 -8.96 -9.38
CA GLY A 328 6.56 -9.46 -8.35
C GLY A 328 6.22 -9.00 -6.94
N PHE A 329 7.04 -9.43 -5.98
CA PHE A 329 6.93 -8.98 -4.59
C PHE A 329 7.27 -7.51 -4.48
N LYS A 330 6.42 -6.75 -3.78
CA LYS A 330 6.57 -5.32 -3.57
C LYS A 330 6.17 -4.93 -2.16
N GLU A 331 6.91 -4.01 -1.59
CA GLU A 331 6.64 -3.38 -0.30
C GLU A 331 5.22 -2.82 -0.23
N VAL A 332 4.49 -3.21 0.81
CA VAL A 332 3.17 -2.67 1.16
C VAL A 332 3.18 -2.00 2.52
N GLU A 333 4.06 -2.41 3.42
CA GLU A 333 4.23 -1.82 4.75
C GLU A 333 5.69 -1.84 5.18
N GLY A 334 6.23 -0.72 5.65
CA GLY A 334 7.54 -0.62 6.26
C GLY A 334 7.45 -0.66 7.79
N ILE A 335 8.39 -1.34 8.43
CA ILE A 335 8.54 -1.40 9.89
C ILE A 335 9.98 -1.03 10.23
N HIS A 336 10.17 0.04 11.01
CA HIS A 336 11.49 0.59 11.28
C HIS A 336 11.69 0.85 12.77
N SER A 337 12.88 0.53 13.27
CA SER A 337 13.37 1.04 14.55
C SER A 337 14.21 2.29 14.28
N ARG A 338 13.62 3.47 14.54
CA ARG A 338 14.15 4.80 14.15
C ARG A 338 15.07 5.43 15.23
N THR A 339 15.34 4.72 16.30
CA THR A 339 16.06 5.26 17.47
C THR A 339 15.38 6.52 18.03
N ASP A 340 16.13 7.48 18.58
CA ASP A 340 15.65 8.79 19.03
C ASP A 340 15.84 9.90 18.00
N PHE A 341 16.26 9.57 16.78
CA PHE A 341 16.72 10.52 15.78
C PHE A 341 15.72 11.68 15.57
N ASP A 342 14.48 11.38 15.25
CA ASP A 342 13.49 12.42 14.91
C ASP A 342 13.20 13.33 16.10
N LEU A 343 12.98 12.77 17.29
CA LEU A 343 12.73 13.56 18.50
C LEU A 343 13.93 14.42 18.87
N SER A 344 15.15 13.88 18.80
CA SER A 344 16.39 14.60 19.06
C SER A 344 16.64 15.73 18.06
N GLN A 345 16.34 15.52 16.78
CA GLN A 345 16.41 16.58 15.77
C GLN A 345 15.40 17.69 16.04
N HIS A 346 14.15 17.36 16.36
CA HIS A 346 13.14 18.37 16.71
C HIS A 346 13.48 19.12 18.01
N GLU A 347 14.06 18.46 19.01
CA GLU A 347 14.59 19.11 20.21
C GLU A 347 15.67 20.13 19.85
N LYS A 348 16.65 19.73 19.02
CA LYS A 348 17.76 20.57 18.56
C LYS A 348 17.27 21.80 17.78
N PHE A 349 16.37 21.61 16.81
CA PHE A 349 15.90 22.71 15.96
C PHE A 349 14.88 23.63 16.62
N SER A 350 14.12 23.13 17.58
CA SER A 350 13.13 23.94 18.32
C SER A 350 13.71 24.62 19.56
N GLY A 351 14.81 24.08 20.12
CA GLY A 351 15.35 24.48 21.40
C GLY A 351 14.48 24.10 22.61
N LYS A 352 13.46 23.23 22.39
CA LYS A 352 12.50 22.79 23.42
C LYS A 352 12.76 21.33 23.78
N SER A 353 12.89 21.01 25.06
CA SER A 353 13.05 19.62 25.50
C SER A 353 11.81 18.78 25.14
N ILE A 354 12.06 17.60 24.55
CA ILE A 354 11.04 16.62 24.16
C ILE A 354 11.19 15.31 24.95
N LYS A 355 11.93 15.34 26.05
CA LYS A 355 12.20 14.16 26.88
C LYS A 355 10.96 13.68 27.62
N TYR A 356 10.85 12.38 27.77
CA TYR A 356 9.91 11.73 28.68
C TYR A 356 10.52 11.68 30.08
N PHE A 357 9.75 12.07 31.08
CA PHE A 357 10.09 11.84 32.48
C PHE A 357 9.40 10.57 32.97
N ASP A 358 10.16 9.57 33.36
CA ASP A 358 9.64 8.34 33.95
C ASP A 358 9.54 8.47 35.48
N PRO A 359 8.31 8.51 36.01
CA PRO A 359 8.16 8.64 37.47
C PRO A 359 8.53 7.37 38.27
N GLN A 360 8.71 6.23 37.59
CA GLN A 360 9.09 4.97 38.27
C GLN A 360 10.59 4.91 38.49
N THR A 361 11.39 5.34 37.53
CA THR A 361 12.85 5.36 37.61
C THR A 361 13.39 6.72 38.09
N ASN A 362 12.56 7.77 38.08
CA ASN A 362 12.92 9.16 38.32
C ASN A 362 13.97 9.69 37.33
N GLU A 363 13.94 9.17 36.08
CA GLU A 363 14.87 9.54 35.02
C GLU A 363 14.15 10.24 33.87
N SER A 364 14.90 11.04 33.10
CA SER A 364 14.41 11.67 31.88
C SER A 364 15.23 11.19 30.69
N TYR A 365 14.57 10.72 29.67
CA TYR A 365 15.20 10.25 28.42
C TYR A 365 14.39 10.63 27.18
N THR A 366 15.03 10.64 26.01
CA THR A 366 14.36 10.73 24.74
C THR A 366 13.94 9.32 24.34
N PRO A 367 12.64 9.02 24.14
CA PRO A 367 12.21 7.69 23.75
C PRO A 367 12.75 7.28 22.39
N TYR A 368 12.98 5.98 22.20
CA TYR A 368 13.20 5.40 20.90
C TYR A 368 11.86 5.12 20.22
N VAL A 369 11.86 5.02 18.90
CA VAL A 369 10.62 4.96 18.11
C VAL A 369 10.61 3.72 17.23
N ILE A 370 9.51 2.97 17.28
CA ILE A 370 9.19 1.93 16.30
C ILE A 370 8.08 2.47 15.40
N GLU A 371 8.37 2.55 14.11
CA GLU A 371 7.45 2.97 13.06
C GLU A 371 6.79 1.77 12.41
N THR A 372 5.49 1.87 12.13
CA THR A 372 4.81 1.06 11.12
C THR A 372 4.11 2.00 10.14
N SER A 373 4.42 1.88 8.87
CA SER A 373 3.88 2.75 7.83
C SER A 373 3.39 1.95 6.63
N ILE A 374 2.11 2.09 6.31
CA ILE A 374 1.46 1.41 5.19
C ILE A 374 0.81 2.43 4.25
N GLY A 375 1.07 2.30 2.95
CA GLY A 375 0.36 3.07 1.94
C GLY A 375 -1.05 2.53 1.72
N VAL A 376 -2.08 3.35 1.97
CA VAL A 376 -3.48 2.95 1.74
C VAL A 376 -3.69 2.49 0.30
N ASP A 377 -3.10 3.21 -0.65
CA ASP A 377 -3.25 2.98 -2.08
C ASP A 377 -2.53 1.68 -2.53
N ARG A 378 -1.37 1.37 -1.95
CA ARG A 378 -0.68 0.08 -2.17
C ARG A 378 -1.48 -1.07 -1.58
N MET A 379 -2.04 -0.89 -0.39
CA MET A 379 -2.91 -1.89 0.23
C MET A 379 -4.18 -2.12 -0.59
N PHE A 380 -4.81 -1.05 -1.08
CA PHE A 380 -5.94 -1.12 -2.01
C PHE A 380 -5.60 -1.93 -3.25
N LEU A 381 -4.46 -1.65 -3.88
CA LEU A 381 -3.99 -2.38 -5.06
C LEU A 381 -3.74 -3.86 -4.76
N SER A 382 -3.15 -4.19 -3.60
CA SER A 382 -2.93 -5.58 -3.16
C SER A 382 -4.25 -6.34 -3.06
N VAL A 383 -5.26 -5.71 -2.43
CA VAL A 383 -6.62 -6.27 -2.32
C VAL A 383 -7.23 -6.52 -3.70
N MET A 384 -7.14 -5.55 -4.61
CA MET A 384 -7.66 -5.70 -5.98
C MET A 384 -6.93 -6.78 -6.77
N CYS A 385 -5.60 -6.83 -6.67
CA CYS A 385 -4.78 -7.83 -7.36
C CYS A 385 -5.09 -9.26 -6.89
N HIS A 386 -5.33 -9.44 -5.60
CA HIS A 386 -5.69 -10.75 -5.05
C HIS A 386 -7.13 -11.14 -5.40
N ALA A 387 -8.06 -10.19 -5.29
CA ALA A 387 -9.48 -10.45 -5.42
C ALA A 387 -9.95 -10.68 -6.86
N PHE A 388 -9.21 -10.18 -7.86
CA PHE A 388 -9.62 -10.25 -9.26
C PHE A 388 -9.45 -11.65 -9.85
N GLU A 389 -10.55 -12.27 -10.25
CA GLU A 389 -10.56 -13.57 -10.91
C GLU A 389 -11.46 -13.58 -12.14
N GLU A 390 -11.05 -14.33 -13.16
CA GLU A 390 -11.87 -14.72 -14.33
C GLU A 390 -12.13 -16.22 -14.27
N GLU A 391 -13.33 -16.59 -13.88
CA GLU A 391 -13.76 -17.98 -13.76
C GLU A 391 -14.44 -18.46 -15.05
N LYS A 392 -14.04 -19.64 -15.52
CA LYS A 392 -14.78 -20.34 -16.59
C LYS A 392 -15.91 -21.13 -15.96
N LEU A 393 -17.13 -20.91 -16.42
CA LEU A 393 -18.31 -21.62 -15.98
C LEU A 393 -18.53 -22.90 -16.81
N GLU A 394 -19.34 -23.82 -16.29
CA GLU A 394 -19.68 -25.07 -16.95
C GLU A 394 -20.34 -24.87 -18.33
N ASN A 395 -21.07 -23.78 -18.53
CA ASN A 395 -21.68 -23.41 -19.81
C ASN A 395 -20.70 -22.77 -20.81
N GLY A 396 -19.39 -22.69 -20.48
CA GLY A 396 -18.35 -22.10 -21.32
C GLY A 396 -18.23 -20.57 -21.26
N GLU A 397 -19.11 -19.87 -20.54
CA GLU A 397 -19.00 -18.43 -20.33
C GLU A 397 -17.88 -18.09 -19.33
N THR A 398 -17.36 -16.88 -19.41
CA THR A 398 -16.41 -16.34 -18.42
C THR A 398 -17.15 -15.41 -17.45
N ARG A 399 -16.91 -15.61 -16.16
CA ARG A 399 -17.40 -14.75 -15.09
C ARG A 399 -16.22 -13.96 -14.52
N THR A 400 -16.28 -12.63 -14.58
CA THR A 400 -15.37 -11.77 -13.82
C THR A 400 -15.92 -11.58 -12.41
N VAL A 401 -15.11 -11.85 -11.42
CA VAL A 401 -15.50 -11.74 -9.99
C VAL A 401 -14.37 -11.09 -9.19
N LEU A 402 -14.74 -10.20 -8.25
CA LEU A 402 -13.85 -9.70 -7.22
C LEU A 402 -14.12 -10.45 -5.90
N LYS A 403 -13.24 -11.37 -5.52
CA LYS A 403 -13.33 -12.10 -4.25
C LYS A 403 -12.77 -11.28 -3.09
N LEU A 404 -13.32 -10.10 -2.91
CA LEU A 404 -12.96 -9.22 -1.78
C LEU A 404 -13.32 -9.88 -0.45
N PRO A 405 -12.49 -9.72 0.62
CA PRO A 405 -12.93 -10.01 1.98
C PRO A 405 -14.26 -9.31 2.26
N ALA A 406 -15.26 -10.03 2.75
CA ALA A 406 -16.63 -9.51 2.88
C ALA A 406 -16.68 -8.21 3.70
N ALA A 407 -15.82 -8.10 4.73
CA ALA A 407 -15.70 -6.90 5.55
C ALA A 407 -15.16 -5.69 4.78
N LEU A 408 -14.39 -5.89 3.70
CA LEU A 408 -13.83 -4.81 2.89
C LEU A 408 -14.69 -4.45 1.67
N ALA A 409 -15.66 -5.31 1.29
CA ALA A 409 -16.49 -5.09 0.11
C ALA A 409 -17.21 -3.73 0.13
N PRO A 410 -17.25 -3.00 -1.00
CA PRO A 410 -17.94 -1.70 -1.09
C PRO A 410 -19.42 -1.78 -0.75
N VAL A 411 -20.09 -2.75 -1.33
CA VAL A 411 -21.49 -3.10 -1.08
C VAL A 411 -21.50 -4.43 -0.33
N LYS A 412 -22.18 -4.48 0.83
CA LYS A 412 -22.21 -5.68 1.66
C LYS A 412 -23.30 -6.66 1.21
N LEU A 413 -24.39 -6.12 0.73
CA LEU A 413 -25.58 -6.87 0.35
C LEU A 413 -26.27 -6.21 -0.84
N ALA A 414 -26.66 -7.00 -1.85
CA ALA A 414 -27.59 -6.55 -2.89
C ALA A 414 -28.96 -7.21 -2.70
N VAL A 415 -30.03 -6.43 -2.80
CA VAL A 415 -31.42 -6.90 -2.71
C VAL A 415 -32.08 -6.76 -4.07
N LEU A 416 -32.50 -7.89 -4.65
CA LEU A 416 -32.87 -8.03 -6.03
C LEU A 416 -34.28 -8.65 -6.15
N PRO A 417 -35.32 -7.92 -6.56
CA PRO A 417 -36.62 -8.55 -6.84
C PRO A 417 -36.51 -9.47 -8.05
N LEU A 418 -37.04 -10.67 -8.01
CA LEU A 418 -36.98 -11.64 -9.12
C LEU A 418 -37.55 -11.04 -10.42
N VAL A 419 -38.68 -10.36 -10.31
CA VAL A 419 -39.37 -9.64 -11.41
C VAL A 419 -39.83 -8.26 -10.92
N LYS A 420 -40.13 -7.35 -11.89
CA LYS A 420 -40.54 -5.96 -11.62
C LYS A 420 -42.04 -5.78 -11.41
N LYS A 421 -42.70 -6.73 -10.81
CA LYS A 421 -44.15 -6.74 -10.61
C LYS A 421 -44.55 -7.57 -9.38
N ASP A 422 -45.81 -7.67 -9.14
CA ASP A 422 -46.42 -8.56 -8.16
C ASP A 422 -46.01 -8.25 -6.70
N GLY A 423 -45.66 -6.97 -6.38
CA GLY A 423 -45.25 -6.56 -5.03
C GLY A 423 -43.82 -6.89 -4.63
N LEU A 424 -43.03 -7.55 -5.53
CA LEU A 424 -41.64 -7.93 -5.24
C LEU A 424 -40.69 -6.73 -5.14
N PRO A 425 -40.77 -5.69 -6.01
CA PRO A 425 -39.97 -4.48 -5.85
C PRO A 425 -40.21 -3.75 -4.54
N GLU A 426 -41.45 -3.65 -4.11
CA GLU A 426 -41.90 -3.02 -2.86
C GLU A 426 -41.31 -3.77 -1.65
N LYS A 427 -41.42 -5.09 -1.64
CA LYS A 427 -40.87 -5.94 -0.58
C LYS A 427 -39.33 -5.87 -0.54
N ALA A 428 -38.67 -5.85 -1.69
CA ALA A 428 -37.22 -5.68 -1.77
C ALA A 428 -36.76 -4.32 -1.19
N ARG A 429 -37.52 -3.24 -1.47
CA ARG A 429 -37.23 -1.91 -0.91
C ARG A 429 -37.47 -1.84 0.61
N GLU A 430 -38.46 -2.55 1.14
CA GLU A 430 -38.65 -2.69 2.60
C GLU A 430 -37.39 -3.28 3.26
N ILE A 431 -36.82 -4.36 2.67
CA ILE A 431 -35.60 -5.01 3.17
C ILE A 431 -34.41 -4.03 3.10
N VAL A 432 -34.21 -3.35 1.97
CA VAL A 432 -33.15 -2.33 1.84
C VAL A 432 -33.31 -1.23 2.90
N ASN A 433 -34.54 -0.72 3.10
CA ASN A 433 -34.81 0.34 4.05
C ASN A 433 -34.55 -0.09 5.51
N ALA A 434 -34.76 -1.35 5.84
CA ALA A 434 -34.43 -1.90 7.14
C ALA A 434 -32.90 -2.01 7.35
N LEU A 435 -32.16 -2.49 6.33
CA LEU A 435 -30.76 -2.82 6.47
C LEU A 435 -29.77 -1.66 6.20
N LYS A 436 -30.18 -0.61 5.48
CA LYS A 436 -29.30 0.53 5.11
C LYS A 436 -28.70 1.30 6.30
N PHE A 437 -29.25 1.16 7.50
CA PHE A 437 -28.72 1.77 8.72
C PHE A 437 -27.52 1.00 9.31
N LYS A 438 -27.31 -0.24 8.88
CA LYS A 438 -26.28 -1.15 9.40
C LYS A 438 -25.09 -1.27 8.44
N PHE A 439 -25.37 -1.41 7.15
CA PHE A 439 -24.35 -1.60 6.15
C PHE A 439 -24.79 -1.13 4.76
N ASN A 440 -23.83 -0.89 3.87
CA ASN A 440 -24.11 -0.45 2.51
C ASN A 440 -24.86 -1.55 1.75
N THR A 441 -26.10 -1.25 1.36
CA THR A 441 -27.00 -2.14 0.61
C THR A 441 -27.29 -1.57 -0.76
N HIS A 442 -27.36 -2.43 -1.78
CA HIS A 442 -27.67 -2.06 -3.14
C HIS A 442 -28.98 -2.67 -3.60
N TYR A 443 -29.82 -1.90 -4.29
CA TYR A 443 -31.05 -2.36 -4.93
C TYR A 443 -30.88 -2.32 -6.44
N ASP A 444 -31.22 -3.40 -7.15
CA ASP A 444 -31.19 -3.45 -8.60
C ASP A 444 -32.35 -4.30 -9.15
N GLU A 445 -33.10 -3.76 -10.11
CA GLU A 445 -34.20 -4.43 -10.80
C GLU A 445 -34.04 -4.42 -12.32
N LYS A 446 -32.89 -3.93 -12.84
CA LYS A 446 -32.65 -3.84 -14.27
C LYS A 446 -32.15 -5.17 -14.84
N ASP A 447 -32.68 -5.59 -15.98
CA ASP A 447 -32.32 -6.84 -16.66
C ASP A 447 -32.77 -8.13 -15.93
N THR A 448 -32.25 -9.29 -16.36
CA THR A 448 -32.50 -10.59 -15.73
C THR A 448 -31.73 -10.74 -14.42
N ILE A 449 -32.22 -11.60 -13.52
CA ILE A 449 -31.57 -11.87 -12.23
C ILE A 449 -30.12 -12.33 -12.40
N GLY A 450 -29.82 -13.15 -13.40
CA GLY A 450 -28.46 -13.61 -13.70
C GLY A 450 -27.51 -12.46 -14.07
N LYS A 451 -27.95 -11.47 -14.88
CA LYS A 451 -27.15 -10.29 -15.20
C LYS A 451 -26.91 -9.41 -13.97
N ARG A 452 -27.90 -9.30 -13.08
CA ARG A 452 -27.76 -8.56 -11.82
C ARG A 452 -26.73 -9.21 -10.91
N TYR A 453 -26.75 -10.53 -10.76
CA TYR A 453 -25.72 -11.26 -10.03
C TYR A 453 -24.32 -10.99 -10.59
N ARG A 454 -24.16 -11.03 -11.94
CA ARG A 454 -22.88 -10.73 -12.60
C ARG A 454 -22.35 -9.34 -12.26
N ARG A 455 -23.23 -8.32 -12.26
CA ARG A 455 -22.84 -6.97 -11.86
C ARG A 455 -22.37 -6.90 -10.42
N GLN A 456 -23.03 -7.61 -9.52
CA GLN A 456 -22.64 -7.66 -8.09
C GLN A 456 -21.34 -8.45 -7.89
N ASP A 457 -21.15 -9.56 -8.59
CA ASP A 457 -19.91 -10.33 -8.58
C ASP A 457 -18.72 -9.46 -9.04
N ALA A 458 -18.90 -8.67 -10.10
CA ALA A 458 -17.86 -7.79 -10.65
C ALA A 458 -17.43 -6.66 -9.71
N ILE A 459 -18.31 -6.15 -8.86
CA ILE A 459 -17.97 -5.12 -7.84
C ILE A 459 -17.60 -5.71 -6.49
N GLY A 460 -17.64 -7.05 -6.35
CA GLY A 460 -17.22 -7.75 -5.16
C GLY A 460 -18.26 -7.81 -4.04
N THR A 461 -19.55 -7.62 -4.32
CA THR A 461 -20.63 -7.77 -3.33
C THR A 461 -20.71 -9.23 -2.85
N PRO A 462 -20.46 -9.50 -1.56
CA PRO A 462 -20.35 -10.89 -1.08
C PRO A 462 -21.68 -11.63 -1.03
N TYR A 463 -22.80 -10.92 -0.86
CA TYR A 463 -24.12 -11.49 -0.65
C TYR A 463 -25.16 -10.81 -1.54
N CYS A 464 -26.01 -11.63 -2.17
CA CYS A 464 -27.19 -11.17 -2.89
C CYS A 464 -28.44 -11.83 -2.34
N VAL A 465 -29.44 -11.04 -2.06
CA VAL A 465 -30.79 -11.50 -1.64
C VAL A 465 -31.73 -11.39 -2.82
N THR A 466 -32.40 -12.48 -3.16
CA THR A 466 -33.49 -12.47 -4.15
C THR A 466 -34.83 -12.56 -3.46
N VAL A 467 -35.69 -11.59 -3.77
CA VAL A 467 -37.09 -11.54 -3.35
C VAL A 467 -37.93 -12.14 -4.46
N ASP A 468 -38.60 -13.25 -4.17
CA ASP A 468 -39.45 -14.01 -5.11
C ASP A 468 -40.91 -14.06 -4.64
N HIS A 469 -41.76 -14.76 -5.38
CA HIS A 469 -43.20 -14.84 -5.05
C HIS A 469 -43.46 -15.55 -3.72
N ASP A 470 -42.65 -16.57 -3.36
CA ASP A 470 -42.79 -17.29 -2.09
C ASP A 470 -42.44 -16.38 -0.92
N THR A 471 -41.54 -15.40 -1.11
CA THR A 471 -41.20 -14.40 -0.08
C THR A 471 -42.41 -13.68 0.49
N LEU A 472 -43.45 -13.43 -0.34
CA LEU A 472 -44.67 -12.73 0.09
C LEU A 472 -45.55 -13.57 1.03
N THR A 473 -45.33 -14.89 1.06
CA THR A 473 -46.12 -15.83 1.86
C THR A 473 -45.35 -16.40 3.05
N ASP A 474 -44.06 -16.72 2.87
CA ASP A 474 -43.23 -17.38 3.89
C ASP A 474 -42.26 -16.45 4.62
N ASN A 475 -42.22 -15.15 4.28
CA ASN A 475 -41.29 -14.16 4.82
C ASN A 475 -39.80 -14.58 4.70
N CYS A 476 -39.48 -15.42 3.70
CA CYS A 476 -38.11 -15.87 3.46
C CYS A 476 -37.60 -15.35 2.09
N VAL A 477 -36.30 -15.21 1.99
CA VAL A 477 -35.59 -14.78 0.77
C VAL A 477 -34.52 -15.78 0.39
N THR A 478 -34.12 -15.78 -0.87
CA THR A 478 -32.98 -16.57 -1.33
C THR A 478 -31.69 -15.78 -1.15
N LEU A 479 -30.81 -16.20 -0.24
CA LEU A 479 -29.47 -15.65 -0.01
C LEU A 479 -28.45 -16.39 -0.88
N ARG A 480 -27.78 -15.67 -1.77
CA ARG A 480 -26.72 -16.18 -2.65
C ARG A 480 -25.34 -15.71 -2.19
N PHE A 481 -24.41 -16.63 -2.12
CA PHE A 481 -23.01 -16.40 -1.78
C PHE A 481 -22.20 -16.18 -3.07
N ARG A 482 -21.45 -15.07 -3.16
CA ARG A 482 -20.62 -14.71 -4.33
C ARG A 482 -19.58 -15.79 -4.65
N ASP A 483 -18.85 -16.27 -3.64
CA ASP A 483 -17.65 -17.09 -3.85
C ASP A 483 -17.98 -18.52 -4.29
N THR A 484 -19.08 -19.08 -3.81
CA THR A 484 -19.51 -20.45 -4.12
C THR A 484 -20.67 -20.52 -5.09
N MET A 485 -21.39 -19.40 -5.34
CA MET A 485 -22.67 -19.33 -6.05
C MET A 485 -23.79 -20.15 -5.39
N GLN A 486 -23.55 -20.75 -4.25
CA GLN A 486 -24.56 -21.47 -3.49
C GLN A 486 -25.68 -20.52 -3.05
N GLN A 487 -26.86 -21.08 -2.87
CA GLN A 487 -28.06 -20.36 -2.46
C GLN A 487 -28.74 -21.11 -1.31
N GLU A 488 -29.24 -20.36 -0.35
CA GLU A 488 -30.02 -20.89 0.77
C GLU A 488 -31.25 -20.02 1.05
N ARG A 489 -32.31 -20.63 1.57
CA ARG A 489 -33.50 -19.93 1.96
C ARG A 489 -33.37 -19.45 3.40
N VAL A 490 -33.50 -18.14 3.64
CA VAL A 490 -33.36 -17.53 4.98
C VAL A 490 -34.53 -16.64 5.29
N ASN A 491 -34.95 -16.62 6.57
CA ASN A 491 -36.00 -15.73 7.02
C ASN A 491 -35.50 -14.27 7.06
N ILE A 492 -36.32 -13.32 6.60
CA ILE A 492 -35.99 -11.90 6.54
C ILE A 492 -35.64 -11.35 7.94
N ASP A 493 -36.30 -11.78 8.99
CA ASP A 493 -36.05 -11.29 10.35
C ASP A 493 -34.68 -11.71 10.90
N GLN A 494 -34.05 -12.72 10.33
CA GLN A 494 -32.71 -13.19 10.70
C GLN A 494 -31.61 -12.61 9.80
N LEU A 495 -31.99 -11.99 8.68
CA LEU A 495 -31.06 -11.58 7.61
C LEU A 495 -30.02 -10.57 8.12
N GLU A 496 -30.42 -9.61 8.95
CA GLU A 496 -29.52 -8.60 9.53
C GLU A 496 -28.37 -9.28 10.29
N ASN A 497 -28.69 -10.16 11.23
CA ASN A 497 -27.70 -10.85 12.06
C ASN A 497 -26.77 -11.74 11.22
N ILE A 498 -27.34 -12.51 10.26
CA ILE A 498 -26.58 -13.39 9.38
C ILE A 498 -25.54 -12.60 8.57
N ILE A 499 -25.92 -11.42 8.07
CA ILE A 499 -25.02 -10.61 7.25
C ILE A 499 -24.01 -9.86 8.13
N GLU A 500 -24.44 -9.24 9.23
CA GLU A 500 -23.57 -8.46 10.12
C GLU A 500 -22.40 -9.30 10.65
N ASP A 501 -22.64 -10.54 11.07
CA ASP A 501 -21.59 -11.45 11.54
C ASP A 501 -20.51 -11.72 10.46
N LYS A 502 -20.87 -11.66 9.18
CA LYS A 502 -19.99 -12.00 8.06
C LYS A 502 -19.28 -10.79 7.47
N VAL A 503 -19.87 -9.58 7.52
CA VAL A 503 -19.37 -8.37 6.85
C VAL A 503 -18.77 -7.35 7.80
N SER A 504 -18.80 -7.57 9.11
CA SER A 504 -18.28 -6.62 10.08
C SER A 504 -16.75 -6.61 10.10
N ILE A 505 -16.18 -5.42 10.27
CA ILE A 505 -14.73 -5.28 10.55
C ILE A 505 -14.34 -6.06 11.82
N THR A 506 -15.23 -6.14 12.80
CA THR A 506 -15.04 -6.92 14.04
C THR A 506 -14.76 -8.40 13.74
N ALA A 507 -15.49 -8.99 12.77
CA ALA A 507 -15.25 -10.38 12.36
C ALA A 507 -13.83 -10.56 11.78
N LEU A 508 -13.33 -9.56 11.06
CA LEU A 508 -11.99 -9.58 10.52
C LEU A 508 -10.92 -9.40 11.62
N LEU A 509 -11.14 -8.47 12.57
CA LEU A 509 -10.24 -8.25 13.70
C LEU A 509 -10.10 -9.48 14.62
N LYS A 510 -11.17 -10.24 14.83
CA LYS A 510 -11.12 -11.49 15.61
C LYS A 510 -10.20 -12.56 15.01
N LYS A 511 -9.91 -12.52 13.71
CA LYS A 511 -8.98 -13.45 13.06
C LYS A 511 -7.51 -13.13 13.36
N MET A 512 -7.21 -11.97 13.95
CA MET A 512 -5.85 -11.58 14.35
C MET A 512 -5.42 -12.19 15.69
N GLN A 513 -6.37 -12.66 16.48
CA GLN A 513 -6.13 -13.31 17.77
C GLN A 513 -5.77 -14.78 17.58
#